data_b25bcf7d21be095b5803a6ed3ed98ab8
#
_entry.id   b25bcf7d21be095b5803a6ed3ed98ab8
#
_cell.length_a   1.000
_cell.length_b   1.000
_cell.length_c   1.000
_cell.angle_alpha   90.00
_cell.angle_beta   90.00
_cell.angle_gamma   90.00
#
_symmetry.space_group_name_H-M   'P 1'
#
loop_
_entity.id
_entity.type
_entity.pdbx_description
1 polymer ?
#
loop_
_entity_poly.entity_id
_entity_poly.type
_entity_poly.pdbx_seq_one_letter_code
_entity_poly.pdbx_strand_id
1 'polypeptide(L)'
;MRSFGSALVTGATGFIGSALVARLAAEQVNVTCLVRHSKGFQAFDNLKNVRVIEVPSFQTSCLKEHLSNISADVVFNLASYGVQQEDRDPDELIEGNVRLLTRLLDVVAKWPLKRFIHTGSCSEYGLPESEGLPISESQRLHPLSLYGAAKAATGLLGTTYASQLNIPFVTLRLFGVFGTREAAQRLIPYMIRRLDQDQAVDLTPGEQVRDLLFEEDVVEAFLKAAEAELDLYEAYNVCSSRPTRIREVGEVVADTLQKPRDLLQWGRRQYRTDEPMWLVGDNGRFVRATSWRPAVSLQDGIRRIISSGRFSHSGIGHQHAI
;
A
#
# COMPACT_ATOMS: atom_id res chain seq x y z
N MET A 1 16.90 10.01 15.52
CA MET A 1 15.98 11.04 14.98
C MET A 1 15.93 10.89 13.48
N ARG A 2 14.75 11.10 12.85
CA ARG A 2 14.63 11.11 11.38
C ARG A 2 15.37 12.31 10.79
N SER A 3 15.82 12.21 9.55
CA SER A 3 16.47 13.31 8.80
C SER A 3 15.48 14.41 8.36
N PHE A 4 14.18 14.22 8.60
CA PHE A 4 13.09 15.15 8.30
C PHE A 4 12.17 15.34 9.51
N GLY A 5 11.65 16.56 9.68
CA GLY A 5 10.81 16.94 10.83
C GLY A 5 9.33 17.04 10.52
N SER A 6 8.96 17.09 9.24
CA SER A 6 7.57 17.26 8.80
C SER A 6 7.22 16.42 7.58
N ALA A 7 5.97 15.95 7.51
CA ALA A 7 5.47 15.13 6.42
C ALA A 7 4.03 15.49 6.03
N LEU A 8 3.73 15.48 4.74
CA LEU A 8 2.37 15.46 4.21
C LEU A 8 2.04 14.02 3.80
N VAL A 9 0.91 13.49 4.25
CA VAL A 9 0.44 12.14 3.91
C VAL A 9 -0.92 12.24 3.25
N THR A 10 -1.03 11.77 2.00
CA THR A 10 -2.33 11.52 1.36
C THR A 10 -2.69 10.03 1.51
N GLY A 11 -3.98 9.68 1.47
CA GLY A 11 -4.40 8.31 1.73
C GLY A 11 -4.19 7.87 3.20
N ALA A 12 -4.09 8.83 4.12
CA ALA A 12 -3.82 8.63 5.54
C ALA A 12 -4.86 7.78 6.26
N THR A 13 -6.10 7.70 5.75
CA THR A 13 -7.18 6.86 6.28
C THR A 13 -7.14 5.42 5.77
N GLY A 14 -6.29 5.14 4.77
CA GLY A 14 -6.16 3.83 4.16
C GLY A 14 -5.31 2.85 5.00
N PHE A 15 -5.27 1.60 4.54
CA PHE A 15 -4.55 0.50 5.19
C PHE A 15 -3.09 0.87 5.53
N ILE A 16 -2.27 1.15 4.52
CA ILE A 16 -0.85 1.48 4.71
C ILE A 16 -0.68 2.90 5.27
N GLY A 17 -1.50 3.85 4.80
CA GLY A 17 -1.40 5.25 5.21
C GLY A 17 -1.61 5.46 6.71
N SER A 18 -2.59 4.78 7.31
CA SER A 18 -2.84 4.86 8.75
C SER A 18 -1.69 4.25 9.58
N ALA A 19 -1.07 3.17 9.11
CA ALA A 19 0.11 2.60 9.74
C ALA A 19 1.32 3.54 9.66
N LEU A 20 1.52 4.18 8.50
CA LEU A 20 2.59 5.18 8.30
C LEU A 20 2.40 6.40 9.20
N VAL A 21 1.18 6.96 9.28
CA VAL A 21 0.87 8.10 10.18
C VAL A 21 1.14 7.75 11.63
N ALA A 22 0.70 6.58 12.10
CA ALA A 22 0.95 6.13 13.47
C ALA A 22 2.45 6.04 13.76
N ARG A 23 3.23 5.49 12.83
CA ARG A 23 4.69 5.36 12.98
C ARG A 23 5.39 6.72 12.97
N LEU A 24 5.07 7.61 12.03
CA LEU A 24 5.63 8.97 11.97
C LEU A 24 5.33 9.76 13.24
N ALA A 25 4.09 9.67 13.73
CA ALA A 25 3.67 10.34 14.96
C ALA A 25 4.45 9.84 16.18
N ALA A 26 4.62 8.52 16.31
CA ALA A 26 5.41 7.91 17.39
C ALA A 26 6.88 8.35 17.37
N GLU A 27 7.42 8.65 16.18
CA GLU A 27 8.79 9.15 16.00
C GLU A 27 8.88 10.70 16.04
N GLN A 28 7.83 11.37 16.52
CA GLN A 28 7.76 12.82 16.73
C GLN A 28 7.92 13.65 15.44
N VAL A 29 7.57 13.09 14.28
CA VAL A 29 7.43 13.84 13.03
C VAL A 29 6.11 14.60 13.04
N ASN A 30 6.11 15.87 12.60
CA ASN A 30 4.88 16.65 12.42
C ASN A 30 4.16 16.18 11.15
N VAL A 31 3.02 15.53 11.29
CA VAL A 31 2.29 14.92 10.18
C VAL A 31 1.07 15.75 9.81
N THR A 32 0.98 16.16 8.55
CA THR A 32 -0.25 16.70 7.97
C THR A 32 -0.91 15.61 7.12
N CYS A 33 -2.11 15.21 7.52
CA CYS A 33 -2.92 14.22 6.80
C CYS A 33 -3.93 14.94 5.91
N LEU A 34 -3.82 14.75 4.59
CA LEU A 34 -4.78 15.29 3.63
C LEU A 34 -5.83 14.24 3.32
N VAL A 35 -7.09 14.51 3.66
CA VAL A 35 -8.19 13.56 3.56
C VAL A 35 -9.42 14.16 2.87
N ARG A 36 -10.26 13.34 2.24
CA ARG A 36 -11.56 13.75 1.67
C ARG A 36 -12.65 13.84 2.74
N HIS A 37 -12.59 12.95 3.71
CA HIS A 37 -13.52 12.87 4.83
C HIS A 37 -12.75 12.48 6.08
N SER A 38 -12.97 13.21 7.16
CA SER A 38 -12.32 12.98 8.45
C SER A 38 -12.97 11.83 9.25
N LYS A 39 -14.14 11.32 8.81
CA LYS A 39 -14.80 10.17 9.44
C LYS A 39 -13.85 8.96 9.46
N GLY A 40 -13.61 8.39 10.64
CA GLY A 40 -12.68 7.26 10.85
C GLY A 40 -11.25 7.68 11.20
N PHE A 41 -10.94 8.97 11.29
CA PHE A 41 -9.61 9.47 11.67
C PHE A 41 -9.44 9.70 13.18
N GLN A 42 -10.46 9.41 13.98
CA GLN A 42 -10.52 9.63 15.44
C GLN A 42 -9.36 8.98 16.22
N ALA A 43 -8.76 7.91 15.66
CA ALA A 43 -7.61 7.25 16.27
C ALA A 43 -6.37 8.16 16.42
N PHE A 44 -6.33 9.28 15.73
CA PHE A 44 -5.20 10.22 15.73
C PHE A 44 -5.52 11.59 16.37
N ASP A 45 -6.77 11.82 16.78
CA ASP A 45 -7.22 13.11 17.34
C ASP A 45 -6.46 13.54 18.59
N ASN A 46 -5.91 12.57 19.34
CA ASN A 46 -5.13 12.82 20.55
C ASN A 46 -3.64 13.02 20.31
N LEU A 47 -3.16 12.91 19.08
CA LEU A 47 -1.74 13.05 18.75
C LEU A 47 -1.42 14.52 18.43
N LYS A 48 -0.69 15.20 19.30
CA LYS A 48 -0.38 16.63 19.19
C LYS A 48 0.42 17.02 17.94
N ASN A 49 1.14 16.06 17.36
CA ASN A 49 1.97 16.23 16.16
C ASN A 49 1.29 15.70 14.88
N VAL A 50 -0.01 15.41 14.93
CA VAL A 50 -0.81 15.03 13.76
C VAL A 50 -1.89 16.09 13.53
N ARG A 51 -1.89 16.66 12.33
CA ARG A 51 -2.92 17.60 11.87
C ARG A 51 -3.71 16.95 10.73
N VAL A 52 -5.02 16.99 10.80
CA VAL A 52 -5.92 16.55 9.73
C VAL A 52 -6.44 17.76 8.97
N ILE A 53 -6.32 17.71 7.64
CA ILE A 53 -6.90 18.69 6.73
C ILE A 53 -7.90 17.96 5.85
N GLU A 54 -9.17 18.25 6.05
CA GLU A 54 -10.23 17.77 5.20
C GLU A 54 -10.40 18.71 4.00
N VAL A 55 -10.39 18.15 2.78
CA VAL A 55 -10.58 18.90 1.55
C VAL A 55 -11.80 18.36 0.81
N PRO A 56 -12.76 19.21 0.47
CA PRO A 56 -13.97 18.77 -0.23
C PRO A 56 -13.69 18.33 -1.67
N SER A 57 -12.55 18.73 -2.22
CA SER A 57 -12.15 18.40 -3.58
C SER A 57 -10.63 18.42 -3.71
N PHE A 58 -10.10 17.56 -4.56
CA PHE A 58 -8.68 17.57 -4.95
C PHE A 58 -8.41 18.49 -6.17
N GLN A 59 -9.27 19.46 -6.46
CA GLN A 59 -8.96 20.48 -7.45
C GLN A 59 -7.80 21.37 -6.99
N THR A 60 -6.96 21.84 -7.91
CA THR A 60 -5.74 22.61 -7.60
C THR A 60 -6.03 23.85 -6.78
N SER A 61 -7.13 24.57 -7.07
CA SER A 61 -7.53 25.77 -6.30
C SER A 61 -7.85 25.43 -4.84
N CYS A 62 -8.61 24.36 -4.63
CA CYS A 62 -8.97 23.90 -3.29
C CYS A 62 -7.74 23.43 -2.50
N LEU A 63 -6.85 22.65 -3.13
CA LEU A 63 -5.59 22.23 -2.50
C LEU A 63 -4.70 23.43 -2.14
N LYS A 64 -4.56 24.43 -3.04
CA LYS A 64 -3.79 25.65 -2.78
C LYS A 64 -4.35 26.44 -1.62
N GLU A 65 -5.67 26.55 -1.51
CA GLU A 65 -6.34 27.23 -0.40
C GLU A 65 -6.02 26.57 0.94
N HIS A 66 -6.29 25.25 1.03
CA HIS A 66 -6.15 24.49 2.30
C HIS A 66 -4.68 24.26 2.70
N LEU A 67 -3.76 24.26 1.75
CA LEU A 67 -2.34 24.05 1.99
C LEU A 67 -1.51 25.36 1.91
N SER A 68 -2.15 26.53 1.83
CA SER A 68 -1.49 27.85 1.66
C SER A 68 -0.42 28.15 2.74
N ASN A 69 -0.67 27.73 3.97
CA ASN A 69 0.20 27.94 5.13
C ASN A 69 0.87 26.64 5.61
N ILE A 70 1.00 25.68 4.73
CA ILE A 70 1.59 24.37 4.99
C ILE A 70 2.82 24.19 4.13
N SER A 71 3.83 23.58 4.71
CA SER A 71 4.95 23.00 4.00
C SER A 71 5.38 21.72 4.71
N ALA A 72 6.05 20.85 4.01
CA ALA A 72 6.60 19.62 4.58
C ALA A 72 7.98 19.31 3.97
N ASP A 73 8.80 18.61 4.74
CA ASP A 73 10.08 18.08 4.24
C ASP A 73 9.85 16.91 3.27
N VAL A 74 8.82 16.08 3.55
CA VAL A 74 8.54 14.86 2.78
C VAL A 74 7.05 14.77 2.47
N VAL A 75 6.74 14.37 1.24
CA VAL A 75 5.38 14.01 0.83
C VAL A 75 5.29 12.50 0.63
N PHE A 76 4.36 11.86 1.31
CA PHE A 76 3.97 10.46 1.10
C PHE A 76 2.62 10.43 0.40
N ASN A 77 2.63 10.13 -0.89
CA ASN A 77 1.41 10.06 -1.69
C ASN A 77 0.91 8.62 -1.81
N LEU A 78 0.03 8.23 -0.86
CA LEU A 78 -0.59 6.90 -0.81
C LEU A 78 -2.05 6.91 -1.27
N ALA A 79 -2.65 8.07 -1.50
CA ALA A 79 -4.01 8.13 -2.01
C ALA A 79 -4.10 7.45 -3.39
N SER A 80 -5.10 6.60 -3.54
CA SER A 80 -5.35 5.85 -4.77
C SER A 80 -6.81 5.46 -4.86
N TYR A 81 -7.36 5.42 -6.07
CA TYR A 81 -8.65 4.84 -6.39
C TYR A 81 -8.46 3.55 -7.20
N GLY A 82 -9.39 2.61 -7.10
CA GLY A 82 -9.39 1.38 -7.90
C GLY A 82 -8.71 0.18 -7.25
N VAL A 83 -8.35 0.26 -5.98
CA VAL A 83 -7.75 -0.87 -5.23
C VAL A 83 -8.77 -2.00 -5.01
N GLN A 84 -10.05 -1.65 -4.85
CA GLN A 84 -11.15 -2.61 -4.75
C GLN A 84 -11.52 -3.13 -6.15
N GLN A 85 -12.02 -4.37 -6.22
CA GLN A 85 -12.39 -4.97 -7.52
C GLN A 85 -13.59 -4.29 -8.19
N GLU A 86 -14.43 -3.67 -7.40
CA GLU A 86 -15.63 -2.94 -7.80
C GLU A 86 -15.31 -1.58 -8.43
N ASP A 87 -14.18 -0.97 -8.04
CA ASP A 87 -13.73 0.35 -8.50
C ASP A 87 -13.16 0.25 -9.92
N ARG A 88 -14.02 0.31 -10.93
CA ARG A 88 -13.64 0.11 -12.35
C ARG A 88 -14.05 1.27 -13.26
N ASP A 89 -14.53 2.37 -12.69
CA ASP A 89 -14.86 3.56 -13.45
C ASP A 89 -13.57 4.22 -13.98
N PRO A 90 -13.39 4.35 -15.32
CA PRO A 90 -12.18 4.94 -15.90
C PRO A 90 -11.96 6.40 -15.53
N ASP A 91 -13.04 7.20 -15.41
CA ASP A 91 -12.94 8.62 -15.07
C ASP A 91 -12.50 8.81 -13.63
N GLU A 92 -13.05 8.03 -12.70
CA GLU A 92 -12.63 8.01 -11.30
C GLU A 92 -11.20 7.51 -11.15
N LEU A 93 -10.77 6.52 -11.95
CA LEU A 93 -9.38 6.05 -11.96
C LEU A 93 -8.41 7.15 -12.42
N ILE A 94 -8.76 7.92 -13.44
CA ILE A 94 -7.97 9.06 -13.91
C ILE A 94 -7.98 10.19 -12.87
N GLU A 95 -9.15 10.55 -12.35
CA GLU A 95 -9.30 11.63 -11.38
C GLU A 95 -8.59 11.32 -10.06
N GLY A 96 -8.80 10.12 -9.50
CA GLY A 96 -8.29 9.72 -8.19
C GLY A 96 -6.82 9.26 -8.18
N ASN A 97 -6.21 9.05 -9.34
CA ASN A 97 -4.79 8.68 -9.43
C ASN A 97 -3.99 9.74 -10.21
N VAL A 98 -4.25 9.90 -11.50
CA VAL A 98 -3.43 10.73 -12.39
C VAL A 98 -3.57 12.21 -12.05
N ARG A 99 -4.82 12.72 -12.02
CA ARG A 99 -5.07 14.13 -11.77
C ARG A 99 -4.77 14.55 -10.33
N LEU A 100 -5.05 13.67 -9.37
CA LEU A 100 -4.67 13.93 -7.99
C LEU A 100 -3.18 14.15 -7.86
N LEU A 101 -2.35 13.27 -8.45
CA LEU A 101 -0.90 13.40 -8.39
C LEU A 101 -0.42 14.70 -9.04
N THR A 102 -0.85 15.00 -10.27
CA THR A 102 -0.39 16.21 -10.97
C THR A 102 -0.76 17.50 -10.24
N ARG A 103 -1.98 17.58 -9.70
CA ARG A 103 -2.44 18.73 -8.90
C ARG A 103 -1.65 18.85 -7.57
N LEU A 104 -1.32 17.72 -6.95
CA LEU A 104 -0.51 17.75 -5.74
C LEU A 104 0.91 18.24 -6.03
N LEU A 105 1.52 17.80 -7.13
CA LEU A 105 2.83 18.29 -7.59
C LEU A 105 2.82 19.81 -7.83
N ASP A 106 1.77 20.35 -8.49
CA ASP A 106 1.59 21.81 -8.68
C ASP A 106 1.57 22.59 -7.36
N VAL A 107 0.96 22.02 -6.33
CA VAL A 107 0.81 22.69 -5.03
C VAL A 107 2.11 22.69 -4.26
N VAL A 108 2.82 21.55 -4.27
CA VAL A 108 4.04 21.37 -3.48
C VAL A 108 5.31 21.81 -4.21
N ALA A 109 5.21 22.25 -5.46
CA ALA A 109 6.38 22.61 -6.29
C ALA A 109 7.29 23.69 -5.67
N LYS A 110 6.73 24.54 -4.79
CA LYS A 110 7.48 25.59 -4.10
C LYS A 110 7.91 25.23 -2.68
N TRP A 111 7.61 24.03 -2.23
CA TRP A 111 7.99 23.57 -0.90
C TRP A 111 9.45 23.15 -0.87
N PRO A 112 10.14 23.28 0.28
CA PRO A 112 11.54 22.84 0.43
C PRO A 112 11.61 21.33 0.61
N LEU A 113 11.07 20.58 -0.37
CA LEU A 113 10.96 19.12 -0.28
C LEU A 113 12.32 18.45 -0.35
N LYS A 114 12.57 17.56 0.59
CA LYS A 114 13.68 16.61 0.55
C LYS A 114 13.30 15.38 -0.29
N ARG A 115 12.01 15.00 -0.28
CA ARG A 115 11.53 13.85 -1.04
C ARG A 115 10.02 13.91 -1.28
N PHE A 116 9.59 13.50 -2.48
CA PHE A 116 8.22 13.16 -2.80
C PHE A 116 8.18 11.66 -3.14
N ILE A 117 7.45 10.87 -2.34
CA ILE A 117 7.35 9.43 -2.51
C ILE A 117 5.96 9.08 -3.01
N HIS A 118 5.88 8.57 -4.23
CA HIS A 118 4.65 8.09 -4.85
C HIS A 118 4.51 6.58 -4.67
N THR A 119 3.30 6.13 -4.34
CA THR A 119 2.97 4.72 -4.24
C THR A 119 2.54 4.16 -5.59
N GLY A 120 3.40 3.37 -6.21
CA GLY A 120 3.12 2.54 -7.38
C GLY A 120 2.58 1.15 -6.97
N SER A 121 2.46 0.26 -7.95
CA SER A 121 1.92 -1.09 -7.77
C SER A 121 2.59 -2.10 -8.69
N CYS A 122 2.77 -3.33 -8.24
CA CYS A 122 3.17 -4.45 -9.10
C CYS A 122 2.18 -4.71 -10.25
N SER A 123 0.94 -4.25 -10.12
CA SER A 123 -0.07 -4.34 -11.19
C SER A 123 0.30 -3.55 -12.45
N GLU A 124 1.27 -2.64 -12.37
CA GLU A 124 1.83 -1.91 -13.51
C GLU A 124 2.57 -2.83 -14.49
N TYR A 125 3.18 -3.91 -13.98
CA TYR A 125 3.94 -4.86 -14.80
C TYR A 125 3.06 -5.82 -15.61
N GLY A 126 1.88 -6.19 -15.10
CA GLY A 126 1.03 -7.22 -15.70
C GLY A 126 1.62 -8.63 -15.52
N LEU A 127 1.75 -9.38 -16.62
CA LEU A 127 2.40 -10.70 -16.58
C LEU A 127 3.92 -10.56 -16.55
N PRO A 128 4.63 -11.46 -15.83
CA PRO A 128 6.07 -11.50 -15.89
C PRO A 128 6.54 -11.89 -17.29
N GLU A 129 7.65 -11.30 -17.76
CA GLU A 129 8.27 -11.67 -19.05
C GLU A 129 8.77 -13.11 -19.05
N SER A 130 9.14 -13.63 -17.88
CA SER A 130 9.58 -15.01 -17.69
C SER A 130 8.93 -15.57 -16.43
N GLU A 131 8.16 -16.63 -16.59
CA GLU A 131 7.53 -17.31 -15.46
C GLU A 131 8.58 -17.93 -14.53
N GLY A 132 8.36 -17.78 -13.22
CA GLY A 132 9.29 -18.28 -12.21
C GLY A 132 10.48 -17.37 -11.88
N LEU A 133 10.70 -16.26 -12.62
CA LEU A 133 11.71 -15.27 -12.29
C LEU A 133 11.12 -14.05 -11.56
N PRO A 134 11.87 -13.43 -10.62
CA PRO A 134 11.45 -12.19 -9.98
C PRO A 134 11.39 -11.03 -10.99
N ILE A 135 10.36 -10.21 -10.85
CA ILE A 135 10.12 -9.03 -11.69
C ILE A 135 11.03 -7.89 -11.22
N SER A 136 11.95 -7.46 -12.07
CA SER A 136 12.79 -6.28 -11.82
C SER A 136 12.12 -5.00 -12.33
N GLU A 137 12.65 -3.84 -11.91
CA GLU A 137 12.14 -2.53 -12.35
C GLU A 137 12.37 -2.27 -13.83
N SER A 138 13.26 -3.02 -14.49
CA SER A 138 13.54 -2.94 -15.93
C SER A 138 12.49 -3.66 -16.79
N GLN A 139 11.62 -4.49 -16.19
CA GLN A 139 10.55 -5.13 -16.93
C GLN A 139 9.61 -4.10 -17.53
N ARG A 140 9.21 -4.32 -18.79
CA ARG A 140 8.23 -3.50 -19.48
C ARG A 140 6.90 -3.46 -18.71
N LEU A 141 6.30 -2.29 -18.62
CA LEU A 141 4.96 -2.12 -18.08
C LEU A 141 3.93 -2.60 -19.10
N HIS A 142 3.11 -3.58 -18.72
CA HIS A 142 2.05 -4.14 -19.57
C HIS A 142 0.84 -4.52 -18.69
N PRO A 143 0.19 -3.53 -18.06
CA PRO A 143 -0.88 -3.78 -17.10
C PRO A 143 -2.06 -4.51 -17.72
N LEU A 144 -2.63 -5.48 -16.97
CA LEU A 144 -3.80 -6.27 -17.39
C LEU A 144 -5.12 -5.68 -16.89
N SER A 145 -5.09 -4.71 -15.98
CA SER A 145 -6.27 -4.12 -15.39
C SER A 145 -6.29 -2.61 -15.55
N LEU A 146 -7.49 -2.02 -15.54
CA LEU A 146 -7.63 -0.55 -15.56
C LEU A 146 -6.91 0.11 -14.37
N TYR A 147 -6.93 -0.51 -13.19
CA TYR A 147 -6.16 -0.06 -12.04
C TYR A 147 -4.66 -0.06 -12.32
N GLY A 148 -4.12 -1.17 -12.82
CA GLY A 148 -2.71 -1.27 -13.19
C GLY A 148 -2.31 -0.24 -14.26
N ALA A 149 -3.17 -0.03 -15.27
CA ALA A 149 -2.97 0.99 -16.30
C ALA A 149 -2.97 2.40 -15.72
N ALA A 150 -3.91 2.72 -14.82
CA ALA A 150 -3.95 4.01 -14.15
C ALA A 150 -2.71 4.25 -13.28
N LYS A 151 -2.23 3.22 -12.55
CA LYS A 151 -0.99 3.32 -11.75
C LYS A 151 0.24 3.51 -12.62
N ALA A 152 0.37 2.77 -13.72
CA ALA A 152 1.47 2.94 -14.69
C ALA A 152 1.46 4.35 -15.31
N ALA A 153 0.30 4.83 -15.77
CA ALA A 153 0.14 6.19 -16.31
C ALA A 153 0.49 7.24 -15.25
N THR A 154 0.06 7.05 -14.00
CA THR A 154 0.35 7.96 -12.89
C THR A 154 1.85 8.02 -12.59
N GLY A 155 2.53 6.87 -12.54
CA GLY A 155 3.97 6.79 -12.31
C GLY A 155 4.77 7.48 -13.42
N LEU A 156 4.46 7.18 -14.69
CA LEU A 156 5.14 7.77 -15.86
C LEU A 156 4.94 9.29 -15.94
N LEU A 157 3.69 9.75 -15.85
CA LEU A 157 3.40 11.17 -15.90
C LEU A 157 3.95 11.92 -14.69
N GLY A 158 3.81 11.33 -13.49
CA GLY A 158 4.31 11.90 -12.24
C GLY A 158 5.81 12.09 -12.24
N THR A 159 6.56 11.10 -12.68
CA THR A 159 8.03 11.14 -12.83
C THR A 159 8.46 12.28 -13.76
N THR A 160 7.87 12.34 -14.95
CA THR A 160 8.21 13.37 -15.95
C THR A 160 7.84 14.76 -15.46
N TYR A 161 6.64 14.92 -14.88
CA TYR A 161 6.16 16.22 -14.43
C TYR A 161 6.94 16.71 -13.19
N ALA A 162 7.22 15.84 -12.24
CA ALA A 162 8.04 16.17 -11.07
C ALA A 162 9.46 16.61 -11.47
N SER A 163 10.06 15.97 -12.50
CA SER A 163 11.35 16.37 -13.05
C SER A 163 11.31 17.79 -13.62
N GLN A 164 10.27 18.14 -14.36
CA GLN A 164 10.10 19.52 -14.90
C GLN A 164 9.92 20.58 -13.79
N LEU A 165 9.34 20.19 -12.65
CA LEU A 165 9.15 21.05 -11.49
C LEU A 165 10.33 21.03 -10.51
N ASN A 166 11.39 20.25 -10.79
CA ASN A 166 12.54 20.00 -9.90
C ASN A 166 12.14 19.46 -8.52
N ILE A 167 11.07 18.65 -8.45
CA ILE A 167 10.65 17.97 -7.22
C ILE A 167 11.42 16.66 -7.08
N PRO A 168 12.09 16.39 -5.94
CA PRO A 168 12.84 15.13 -5.72
C PRO A 168 11.90 13.94 -5.56
N PHE A 169 11.51 13.34 -6.68
CA PHE A 169 10.45 12.34 -6.79
C PHE A 169 10.99 10.92 -6.96
N VAL A 170 10.36 9.97 -6.27
CA VAL A 170 10.59 8.53 -6.45
C VAL A 170 9.27 7.76 -6.38
N THR A 171 9.20 6.64 -7.10
CA THR A 171 8.05 5.73 -7.05
C THR A 171 8.41 4.44 -6.31
N LEU A 172 7.58 4.03 -5.33
CA LEU A 172 7.68 2.73 -4.70
C LEU A 172 6.58 1.81 -5.25
N ARG A 173 6.94 0.81 -6.05
CA ARG A 173 6.01 -0.21 -6.56
C ARG A 173 5.82 -1.29 -5.52
N LEU A 174 4.67 -1.26 -4.85
CA LEU A 174 4.34 -2.25 -3.83
C LEU A 174 3.82 -3.54 -4.46
N PHE A 175 4.29 -4.68 -3.94
CA PHE A 175 3.74 -6.00 -4.23
C PHE A 175 2.61 -6.33 -3.25
N GLY A 176 2.31 -7.61 -3.02
CA GLY A 176 1.22 -7.99 -2.13
C GLY A 176 1.49 -7.53 -0.70
N VAL A 177 0.63 -6.70 -0.14
CA VAL A 177 0.74 -6.24 1.26
C VAL A 177 -0.36 -6.88 2.08
N PHE A 178 -0.01 -7.38 3.26
CA PHE A 178 -0.95 -7.92 4.24
C PHE A 178 -0.67 -7.34 5.63
N GLY A 179 -1.68 -7.34 6.51
CA GLY A 179 -1.48 -6.79 7.85
C GLY A 179 -2.76 -6.61 8.66
N THR A 180 -2.58 -6.04 9.84
CA THR A 180 -3.63 -5.91 10.86
C THR A 180 -4.75 -4.95 10.46
N ARG A 181 -4.47 -3.99 9.56
CA ARG A 181 -5.43 -2.97 9.09
C ARG A 181 -6.02 -3.28 7.71
N GLU A 182 -5.75 -4.46 7.18
CA GLU A 182 -6.29 -4.88 5.88
C GLU A 182 -7.82 -4.97 5.91
N ALA A 183 -8.48 -4.76 4.77
CA ALA A 183 -9.94 -4.84 4.68
C ALA A 183 -10.42 -6.30 4.86
N ALA A 184 -11.54 -6.48 5.56
CA ALA A 184 -12.05 -7.79 5.99
C ALA A 184 -12.40 -8.77 4.85
N GLN A 185 -12.64 -8.25 3.64
CA GLN A 185 -12.92 -9.04 2.43
C GLN A 185 -11.66 -9.53 1.70
N ARG A 186 -10.47 -9.05 2.08
CA ARG A 186 -9.21 -9.50 1.49
C ARG A 186 -8.87 -10.91 1.96
N LEU A 187 -8.03 -11.61 1.21
CA LEU A 187 -7.80 -13.05 1.33
C LEU A 187 -7.45 -13.51 2.76
N ILE A 188 -6.43 -12.93 3.38
CA ILE A 188 -5.97 -13.36 4.71
C ILE A 188 -7.00 -13.05 5.79
N PRO A 189 -7.54 -11.82 5.91
CA PRO A 189 -8.64 -11.52 6.82
C PRO A 189 -9.88 -12.39 6.61
N TYR A 190 -10.24 -12.66 5.35
CA TYR A 190 -11.37 -13.52 5.01
C TYR A 190 -11.16 -14.95 5.53
N MET A 191 -9.98 -15.56 5.28
CA MET A 191 -9.65 -16.88 5.79
C MET A 191 -9.68 -16.94 7.32
N ILE A 192 -9.03 -15.96 7.99
CA ILE A 192 -9.01 -15.89 9.45
C ILE A 192 -10.43 -15.87 10.01
N ARG A 193 -11.29 -14.99 9.51
CA ARG A 193 -12.67 -14.84 10.00
C ARG A 193 -13.50 -16.11 9.81
N ARG A 194 -13.37 -16.79 8.66
CA ARG A 194 -14.12 -18.00 8.39
C ARG A 194 -13.65 -19.18 9.24
N LEU A 195 -12.34 -19.36 9.31
CA LEU A 195 -11.74 -20.45 10.09
C LEU A 195 -11.96 -20.27 11.59
N ASP A 196 -11.89 -19.03 12.11
CA ASP A 196 -12.18 -18.75 13.52
C ASP A 196 -13.60 -19.21 13.92
N GLN A 197 -14.55 -19.15 12.97
CA GLN A 197 -15.93 -19.59 13.13
C GLN A 197 -16.17 -21.07 12.78
N ASP A 198 -15.13 -21.88 12.57
CA ASP A 198 -15.21 -23.27 12.12
C ASP A 198 -15.97 -23.43 10.79
N GLN A 199 -15.89 -22.41 9.92
CA GLN A 199 -16.59 -22.40 8.63
C GLN A 199 -15.63 -22.73 7.49
N ALA A 200 -16.13 -23.50 6.53
CA ALA A 200 -15.39 -23.80 5.30
C ALA A 200 -15.07 -22.54 4.50
N VAL A 201 -13.88 -22.49 3.91
CA VAL A 201 -13.36 -21.40 3.08
C VAL A 201 -13.24 -21.86 1.64
N ASP A 202 -14.13 -21.41 0.76
CA ASP A 202 -14.02 -21.72 -0.66
C ASP A 202 -12.89 -20.93 -1.32
N LEU A 203 -11.93 -21.65 -1.90
CA LEU A 203 -10.71 -21.11 -2.47
C LEU A 203 -10.49 -21.58 -3.91
N THR A 204 -9.66 -20.85 -4.65
CA THR A 204 -9.08 -21.32 -5.91
C THR A 204 -8.15 -22.52 -5.63
N PRO A 205 -7.60 -23.22 -6.63
CA PRO A 205 -6.65 -24.31 -6.36
C PRO A 205 -5.43 -23.90 -5.52
N GLY A 206 -5.12 -22.59 -5.43
CA GLY A 206 -4.08 -22.06 -4.56
C GLY A 206 -2.66 -22.15 -5.11
N GLU A 207 -2.49 -22.51 -6.37
CA GLU A 207 -1.18 -22.68 -7.00
C GLU A 207 -0.51 -21.36 -7.41
N GLN A 208 -1.30 -20.26 -7.50
CA GLN A 208 -0.74 -18.95 -7.82
C GLN A 208 0.26 -18.51 -6.75
N VAL A 209 1.40 -17.99 -7.22
CA VAL A 209 2.52 -17.53 -6.41
C VAL A 209 2.46 -16.01 -6.27
N ARG A 210 2.60 -15.54 -5.05
CA ARG A 210 2.59 -14.12 -4.70
C ARG A 210 3.82 -13.76 -3.87
N ASP A 211 4.20 -12.50 -3.95
CA ASP A 211 5.12 -11.85 -3.04
C ASP A 211 4.30 -11.14 -1.97
N LEU A 212 4.49 -11.50 -0.72
CA LEU A 212 3.73 -10.98 0.40
C LEU A 212 4.64 -10.26 1.39
N LEU A 213 4.30 -9.02 1.71
CA LEU A 213 5.05 -8.16 2.60
C LEU A 213 4.15 -7.65 3.72
N PHE A 214 4.61 -7.73 4.97
CA PHE A 214 3.83 -7.26 6.10
C PHE A 214 3.80 -5.72 6.16
N GLU A 215 2.69 -5.13 6.62
CA GLU A 215 2.47 -3.68 6.61
C GLU A 215 3.58 -2.88 7.30
N GLU A 216 4.17 -3.40 8.37
CA GLU A 216 5.26 -2.72 9.09
C GLU A 216 6.54 -2.63 8.24
N ASP A 217 6.87 -3.66 7.47
CA ASP A 217 8.00 -3.65 6.55
C ASP A 217 7.79 -2.64 5.42
N VAL A 218 6.55 -2.51 4.95
CA VAL A 218 6.18 -1.48 3.95
C VAL A 218 6.35 -0.08 4.53
N VAL A 219 5.88 0.16 5.75
CA VAL A 219 6.07 1.44 6.44
C VAL A 219 7.55 1.77 6.59
N GLU A 220 8.37 0.79 7.02
CA GLU A 220 9.82 1.00 7.12
C GLU A 220 10.45 1.30 5.75
N ALA A 221 9.97 0.67 4.65
CA ALA A 221 10.43 0.99 3.31
C ALA A 221 10.14 2.45 2.93
N PHE A 222 8.94 2.98 3.23
CA PHE A 222 8.62 4.39 3.01
C PHE A 222 9.56 5.32 3.80
N LEU A 223 9.83 5.00 5.05
CA LEU A 223 10.73 5.78 5.90
C LEU A 223 12.18 5.75 5.37
N LYS A 224 12.65 4.59 4.94
CA LYS A 224 13.97 4.45 4.31
C LYS A 224 14.07 5.22 2.99
N ALA A 225 13.03 5.20 2.17
CA ALA A 225 12.99 5.97 0.93
C ALA A 225 13.01 7.48 1.17
N ALA A 226 12.47 7.96 2.29
CA ALA A 226 12.52 9.37 2.66
C ALA A 226 13.92 9.84 3.07
N GLU A 227 14.77 8.95 3.58
CA GLU A 227 16.07 9.26 4.17
C GLU A 227 17.27 8.92 3.29
N ALA A 228 17.15 7.87 2.47
CA ALA A 228 18.26 7.36 1.66
C ALA A 228 18.54 8.24 0.43
N GLU A 229 19.78 8.18 -0.04
CA GLU A 229 20.15 8.73 -1.35
C GLU A 229 19.68 7.78 -2.45
N LEU A 230 18.52 8.08 -3.02
CA LEU A 230 17.92 7.35 -4.14
C LEU A 230 18.15 8.10 -5.45
N ASP A 231 18.29 7.34 -6.54
CA ASP A 231 18.20 7.92 -7.87
C ASP A 231 16.82 8.53 -8.06
N LEU A 232 16.80 9.85 -8.31
CA LEU A 232 15.54 10.57 -8.49
C LEU A 232 14.87 10.19 -9.81
N TYR A 233 13.56 10.33 -9.83
CA TYR A 233 12.71 10.06 -11.00
C TYR A 233 12.70 8.59 -11.42
N GLU A 234 13.04 7.70 -10.49
CA GLU A 234 13.10 6.26 -10.69
C GLU A 234 12.04 5.52 -9.87
N ALA A 235 11.77 4.29 -10.30
CA ALA A 235 10.92 3.37 -9.55
C ALA A 235 11.77 2.34 -8.80
N TYR A 236 11.25 1.88 -7.65
CA TYR A 236 11.84 0.86 -6.81
C TYR A 236 10.79 -0.17 -6.41
N ASN A 237 11.08 -1.44 -6.57
CA ASN A 237 10.21 -2.51 -6.08
C ASN A 237 10.33 -2.64 -4.56
N VAL A 238 9.19 -2.60 -3.89
CA VAL A 238 9.08 -2.87 -2.45
C VAL A 238 8.33 -4.17 -2.29
N CYS A 239 9.08 -5.23 -2.04
CA CYS A 239 8.61 -6.60 -2.01
C CYS A 239 9.50 -7.46 -1.12
N SER A 240 9.03 -8.66 -0.74
CA SER A 240 9.82 -9.59 0.06
C SER A 240 10.86 -10.34 -0.76
N SER A 241 10.67 -10.43 -2.07
CA SER A 241 11.40 -11.30 -3.02
C SER A 241 11.32 -12.79 -2.65
N ARG A 242 10.28 -13.17 -1.91
CA ARG A 242 10.03 -14.56 -1.49
C ARG A 242 8.76 -15.08 -2.17
N PRO A 243 8.89 -16.06 -3.07
CA PRO A 243 7.73 -16.70 -3.68
C PRO A 243 6.93 -17.49 -2.62
N THR A 244 5.64 -17.21 -2.53
CA THR A 244 4.72 -17.89 -1.61
C THR A 244 3.48 -18.34 -2.36
N ARG A 245 3.14 -19.63 -2.33
CA ARG A 245 1.88 -20.13 -2.89
C ARG A 245 0.71 -19.71 -2.01
N ILE A 246 -0.42 -19.41 -2.62
CA ILE A 246 -1.63 -19.08 -1.85
C ILE A 246 -2.10 -20.25 -0.99
N ARG A 247 -1.83 -21.49 -1.43
CA ARG A 247 -2.07 -22.68 -0.62
C ARG A 247 -1.28 -22.66 0.69
N GLU A 248 0.01 -22.32 0.63
CA GLU A 248 0.86 -22.17 1.81
C GLU A 248 0.32 -21.10 2.77
N VAL A 249 -0.16 -19.97 2.23
CA VAL A 249 -0.78 -18.92 3.06
C VAL A 249 -1.98 -19.45 3.84
N GLY A 250 -2.87 -20.19 3.18
CA GLY A 250 -4.04 -20.80 3.83
C GLY A 250 -3.66 -21.80 4.91
N GLU A 251 -2.67 -22.65 4.64
CA GLU A 251 -2.18 -23.63 5.61
C GLU A 251 -1.57 -22.96 6.85
N VAL A 252 -0.77 -21.90 6.66
CA VAL A 252 -0.21 -21.13 7.79
C VAL A 252 -1.31 -20.46 8.61
N VAL A 253 -2.38 -19.97 7.98
CA VAL A 253 -3.53 -19.41 8.72
C VAL A 253 -4.24 -20.49 9.54
N ALA A 254 -4.55 -21.64 8.93
CA ALA A 254 -5.23 -22.76 9.60
C ALA A 254 -4.41 -23.28 10.78
N ASP A 255 -3.12 -23.51 10.58
CA ASP A 255 -2.20 -24.00 11.63
C ASP A 255 -2.07 -23.00 12.79
N THR A 256 -1.98 -21.69 12.48
CA THR A 256 -1.86 -20.65 13.51
C THR A 256 -3.13 -20.54 14.35
N LEU A 257 -4.30 -20.75 13.76
CA LEU A 257 -5.60 -20.80 14.42
C LEU A 257 -5.88 -22.16 15.08
N GLN A 258 -5.01 -23.14 14.86
CA GLN A 258 -5.22 -24.54 15.29
C GLN A 258 -6.54 -25.11 14.74
N LYS A 259 -6.87 -24.79 13.47
CA LYS A 259 -8.07 -25.26 12.79
C LYS A 259 -7.75 -26.36 11.77
N PRO A 260 -8.68 -27.27 11.54
CA PRO A 260 -8.51 -28.34 10.54
C PRO A 260 -8.27 -27.77 9.14
N ARG A 261 -7.24 -28.25 8.44
CA ARG A 261 -6.92 -27.81 7.07
C ARG A 261 -7.96 -28.22 6.03
N ASP A 262 -8.81 -29.21 6.31
CA ASP A 262 -9.93 -29.64 5.46
C ASP A 262 -11.04 -28.58 5.36
N LEU A 263 -11.07 -27.60 6.26
CA LEU A 263 -11.91 -26.40 6.10
C LEU A 263 -11.49 -25.53 4.91
N LEU A 264 -10.24 -25.64 4.43
CA LEU A 264 -9.74 -24.96 3.24
C LEU A 264 -10.18 -25.73 1.98
N GLN A 265 -11.29 -25.34 1.38
CA GLN A 265 -11.90 -26.00 0.23
C GLN A 265 -11.23 -25.56 -1.09
N TRP A 266 -10.06 -26.14 -1.36
CA TRP A 266 -9.28 -25.84 -2.56
C TRP A 266 -9.97 -26.27 -3.84
N GLY A 267 -9.97 -25.40 -4.88
CA GLY A 267 -10.57 -25.67 -6.18
C GLY A 267 -12.09 -25.45 -6.25
N ARG A 268 -12.73 -25.04 -5.16
CA ARG A 268 -14.16 -24.68 -5.18
C ARG A 268 -14.43 -23.39 -5.94
N ARG A 269 -13.46 -22.50 -6.05
CA ARG A 269 -13.52 -21.30 -6.89
C ARG A 269 -12.61 -21.48 -8.10
N GLN A 270 -13.05 -20.96 -9.24
CA GLN A 270 -12.22 -20.92 -10.45
C GLN A 270 -11.24 -19.72 -10.36
N TYR A 271 -10.09 -19.83 -11.03
CA TYR A 271 -9.23 -18.67 -11.28
C TYR A 271 -9.96 -17.66 -12.16
N ARG A 272 -9.63 -16.40 -12.01
CA ARG A 272 -10.02 -15.39 -13.00
C ARG A 272 -9.29 -15.65 -14.31
N THR A 273 -9.89 -15.25 -15.42
CA THR A 273 -9.31 -15.46 -16.75
C THR A 273 -7.95 -14.74 -16.90
N ASP A 274 -7.78 -13.63 -16.20
CA ASP A 274 -6.59 -12.77 -16.20
C ASP A 274 -5.71 -12.94 -14.93
N GLU A 275 -5.88 -14.06 -14.20
CA GLU A 275 -5.14 -14.31 -12.96
C GLU A 275 -3.65 -14.52 -13.23
N PRO A 276 -2.75 -13.64 -12.79
CA PRO A 276 -1.32 -13.89 -12.89
C PRO A 276 -0.93 -15.08 -12.01
N MET A 277 -0.35 -16.12 -12.57
CA MET A 277 0.07 -17.29 -11.79
C MET A 277 1.35 -17.05 -11.03
N TRP A 278 2.17 -16.10 -11.48
CA TRP A 278 3.43 -15.69 -10.81
C TRP A 278 3.50 -14.18 -10.70
N LEU A 279 3.65 -13.68 -9.47
CA LEU A 279 3.82 -12.24 -9.21
C LEU A 279 4.76 -12.07 -8.00
N VAL A 280 6.06 -12.15 -8.26
CA VAL A 280 7.14 -12.01 -7.27
C VAL A 280 8.11 -10.94 -7.76
N GLY A 281 8.50 -10.02 -6.89
CA GLY A 281 9.38 -8.91 -7.24
C GLY A 281 10.85 -9.18 -6.90
N ASP A 282 11.74 -8.46 -7.60
CA ASP A 282 13.13 -8.28 -7.20
C ASP A 282 13.27 -6.94 -6.46
N ASN A 283 13.64 -6.98 -5.19
CA ASN A 283 13.89 -5.79 -4.37
C ASN A 283 15.36 -5.37 -4.34
N GLY A 284 16.21 -6.01 -5.10
CA GLY A 284 17.67 -5.83 -5.03
C GLY A 284 18.11 -4.39 -5.24
N ARG A 285 17.45 -3.63 -6.13
CA ARG A 285 17.73 -2.21 -6.35
C ARG A 285 17.45 -1.38 -5.09
N PHE A 286 16.30 -1.58 -4.48
CA PHE A 286 15.91 -0.87 -3.26
C PHE A 286 16.78 -1.23 -2.06
N VAL A 287 17.10 -2.52 -1.90
CA VAL A 287 18.00 -3.02 -0.84
C VAL A 287 19.40 -2.39 -0.95
N ARG A 288 19.97 -2.34 -2.14
CA ARG A 288 21.29 -1.72 -2.34
C ARG A 288 21.31 -0.24 -1.99
N ALA A 289 20.26 0.49 -2.35
CA ALA A 289 20.19 1.93 -2.13
C ALA A 289 19.87 2.33 -0.68
N THR A 290 19.15 1.48 0.06
CA THR A 290 18.59 1.84 1.38
C THR A 290 19.06 0.98 2.53
N SER A 291 19.70 -0.15 2.25
CA SER A 291 19.97 -1.26 3.20
C SER A 291 18.69 -1.81 3.87
N TRP A 292 17.50 -1.48 3.35
CA TRP A 292 16.23 -2.00 3.85
C TRP A 292 16.11 -3.50 3.54
N ARG A 293 15.54 -4.25 4.46
CA ARG A 293 15.18 -5.67 4.26
C ARG A 293 13.88 -5.97 4.99
N PRO A 294 13.00 -6.81 4.40
CA PRO A 294 11.80 -7.26 5.10
C PRO A 294 12.20 -8.11 6.32
N ALA A 295 11.63 -7.77 7.47
CA ALA A 295 11.96 -8.38 8.76
C ALA A 295 10.88 -9.35 9.25
N VAL A 296 9.62 -9.16 8.83
CA VAL A 296 8.48 -9.93 9.32
C VAL A 296 8.21 -11.12 8.40
N SER A 297 8.26 -12.34 8.94
CA SER A 297 7.89 -13.54 8.20
C SER A 297 6.37 -13.61 7.97
N LEU A 298 5.93 -14.40 6.97
CA LEU A 298 4.49 -14.67 6.75
C LEU A 298 3.82 -15.18 8.03
N GLN A 299 4.45 -16.14 8.70
CA GLN A 299 3.91 -16.75 9.92
C GLN A 299 3.81 -15.73 11.06
N ASP A 300 4.83 -14.89 11.27
CA ASP A 300 4.79 -13.87 12.32
C ASP A 300 3.77 -12.78 12.02
N GLY A 301 3.64 -12.38 10.76
CA GLY A 301 2.60 -11.43 10.32
C GLY A 301 1.19 -11.97 10.58
N ILE A 302 0.94 -13.24 10.22
CA ILE A 302 -0.36 -13.90 10.48
C ILE A 302 -0.63 -14.00 11.98
N ARG A 303 0.36 -14.37 12.82
CA ARG A 303 0.20 -14.37 14.28
C ARG A 303 -0.18 -12.99 14.82
N ARG A 304 0.45 -11.91 14.34
CA ARG A 304 0.14 -10.53 14.75
C ARG A 304 -1.28 -10.14 14.36
N ILE A 305 -1.74 -10.51 13.15
CA ILE A 305 -3.12 -10.26 12.71
C ILE A 305 -4.12 -10.97 13.63
N ILE A 306 -3.92 -12.26 13.91
CA ILE A 306 -4.79 -13.05 14.78
C ILE A 306 -4.79 -12.47 16.20
N SER A 307 -3.61 -12.17 16.76
CA SER A 307 -3.46 -11.62 18.10
C SER A 307 -4.07 -10.22 18.26
N SER A 308 -4.24 -9.46 17.16
CA SER A 308 -4.92 -8.16 17.19
C SER A 308 -6.42 -8.27 17.52
N GLY A 309 -7.01 -9.46 17.40
CA GLY A 309 -8.43 -9.72 17.64
C GLY A 309 -9.38 -9.09 16.61
N ARG A 310 -8.87 -8.32 15.66
CA ARG A 310 -9.69 -7.51 14.75
C ARG A 310 -10.62 -8.32 13.85
N PHE A 311 -10.23 -9.54 13.52
CA PHE A 311 -10.98 -10.42 12.61
C PHE A 311 -11.60 -11.64 13.32
N SER A 312 -11.46 -11.75 14.64
CA SER A 312 -12.04 -12.81 15.44
C SER A 312 -13.50 -12.49 15.81
N HIS A 313 -14.27 -13.54 16.09
CA HIS A 313 -15.69 -13.42 16.49
C HIS A 313 -15.90 -12.53 17.73
N SER A 314 -14.95 -12.54 18.67
CA SER A 314 -14.97 -11.69 19.87
C SER A 314 -14.72 -10.20 19.59
N GLY A 315 -14.13 -9.85 18.41
CA GLY A 315 -13.83 -8.48 18.04
C GLY A 315 -14.98 -7.74 17.34
N ILE A 316 -16.00 -8.44 16.84
CA ILE A 316 -17.12 -7.84 16.08
C ILE A 316 -18.09 -7.05 16.98
N GLY A 317 -18.05 -7.25 18.31
CA GLY A 317 -18.91 -6.55 19.28
C GLY A 317 -18.64 -5.07 19.49
N HIS A 318 -17.57 -4.49 18.91
CA HIS A 318 -17.14 -3.10 19.15
C HIS A 318 -17.01 -2.24 17.89
N GLN A 319 -17.47 -2.67 16.71
CA GLN A 319 -17.31 -1.92 15.44
C GLN A 319 -18.62 -1.61 14.70
N HIS A 320 -19.74 -1.41 15.42
CA HIS A 320 -20.92 -0.70 14.88
C HIS A 320 -20.92 0.77 15.28
N ALA A 321 -19.77 1.41 15.25
CA ALA A 321 -19.65 2.87 15.33
C ALA A 321 -18.25 3.24 14.82
N ILE A 322 -18.08 3.27 13.51
CA ILE A 322 -17.15 4.21 12.83
C ILE A 322 -17.51 4.23 11.33
#